data_011c2dbd02644ddd88090b9e471fde62
#
_entry.id   011c2dbd02644ddd88090b9e471fde62
#
_cell.length_a   1.000
_cell.length_b   1.000
_cell.length_c   1.000
_cell.angle_alpha   90.00
_cell.angle_beta   90.00
_cell.angle_gamma   90.00
#
_symmetry.space_group_name_H-M   'P 1'
#
loop_
_entity.id
_entity.type
_entity.pdbx_description
1 polymer ?
#
loop_
_entity_poly.entity_id
_entity_poly.type
_entity_poly.pdbx_seq_one_letter_code
_entity_poly.pdbx_strand_id
1 'polypeptide(L)'
;VSRILELFSSLRELTSLDAILERILSEARSLSRAEAGTVFLREGDRLGFSYVQNDRLAASDNLTESVYQSATLPIDGASIAGYVALTGQTVRIDDAWAIPDSAPYRFNTAFDKKSGYRCRSILALPVVNSRGMIVAVMQLINAVGPGGGPVPFSPQEADYVALLAHHAAAAIEAGLMTREMVLRMVRMANLRDPSETGPHAQRVGAYAAEIYHALARARGVGSGVRRRTRDLLSVAAMLHDVGKVGVPDGILHKPGPLTADERIIMHRHTWHGAALFRDPASELDAMAADIAAHHHHRFDGAGYPVWSETAGPGDVPDHAGHDGLAPLAGKAIPLAARIVALADVYDALISRRVYKPAWPDETARALIAEESGGHFDPEVVQAFFSLGEVLPAIRERFPEL
;
A
#
# COMPACT_ATOMS: atom_id res chain seq x y z
N VAL A 1 19.14 25.67 5.50
CA VAL A 1 19.31 25.40 4.05
C VAL A 1 19.99 24.05 3.82
N SER A 2 21.13 23.73 4.48
CA SER A 2 21.84 22.46 4.32
C SER A 2 20.93 21.24 4.58
N ARG A 3 20.19 21.21 5.70
CA ARG A 3 19.26 20.14 6.05
C ARG A 3 18.14 19.94 5.02
N ILE A 4 17.67 21.01 4.39
CA ILE A 4 16.66 20.94 3.33
C ILE A 4 17.26 20.33 2.05
N LEU A 5 18.49 20.66 1.70
CA LEU A 5 19.18 20.09 0.53
C LEU A 5 19.50 18.61 0.71
N GLU A 6 19.92 18.18 1.92
CA GLU A 6 20.10 16.77 2.27
C GLU A 6 18.80 15.99 2.17
N LEU A 7 17.69 16.58 2.60
CA LEU A 7 16.37 15.98 2.47
C LEU A 7 16.00 15.75 0.99
N PHE A 8 16.25 16.72 0.12
CA PHE A 8 15.93 16.59 -1.31
C PHE A 8 16.72 15.48 -2.00
N SER A 9 18.00 15.29 -1.64
CA SER A 9 18.74 14.13 -2.16
C SER A 9 18.16 12.82 -1.64
N SER A 10 17.81 12.75 -0.37
CA SER A 10 17.21 11.53 0.20
C SER A 10 15.81 11.19 -0.34
N LEU A 11 14.99 12.19 -0.72
CA LEU A 11 13.68 11.97 -1.33
C LEU A 11 13.78 11.37 -2.74
N ARG A 12 14.86 11.66 -3.48
CA ARG A 12 15.08 11.08 -4.81
C ARG A 12 15.42 9.60 -4.80
N GLU A 13 15.92 9.11 -3.68
CA GLU A 13 16.25 7.69 -3.48
C GLU A 13 15.03 6.86 -3.08
N LEU A 14 13.92 7.52 -2.69
CA LEU A 14 12.70 6.85 -2.30
C LEU A 14 11.82 6.61 -3.53
N THR A 15 11.50 5.36 -3.78
CA THR A 15 10.65 4.92 -4.91
C THR A 15 9.20 4.66 -4.52
N SER A 16 8.93 4.42 -3.24
CA SER A 16 7.58 4.20 -2.71
C SER A 16 6.93 5.53 -2.34
N LEU A 17 5.69 5.73 -2.80
CA LEU A 17 4.89 6.91 -2.47
C LEU A 17 4.74 7.11 -0.96
N ASP A 18 4.48 6.03 -0.22
CA ASP A 18 4.25 6.10 1.22
C ASP A 18 5.53 6.43 1.99
N ALA A 19 6.70 5.91 1.55
CA ALA A 19 7.99 6.31 2.12
C ALA A 19 8.29 7.81 1.86
N ILE A 20 7.91 8.31 0.70
CA ILE A 20 8.00 9.74 0.36
C ILE A 20 7.12 10.57 1.28
N LEU A 21 5.84 10.18 1.45
CA LEU A 21 4.88 10.88 2.31
C LEU A 21 5.32 10.84 3.78
N GLU A 22 5.80 9.71 4.27
CA GLU A 22 6.35 9.55 5.61
C GLU A 22 7.49 10.53 5.85
N ARG A 23 8.47 10.54 4.95
CA ARG A 23 9.65 11.38 5.10
C ARG A 23 9.29 12.86 5.09
N ILE A 24 8.45 13.28 4.15
CA ILE A 24 7.99 14.67 4.02
C ILE A 24 7.25 15.10 5.28
N LEU A 25 6.30 14.30 5.76
CA LEU A 25 5.52 14.63 6.94
C LEU A 25 6.39 14.68 8.20
N SER A 26 7.32 13.74 8.38
CA SER A 26 8.26 13.71 9.49
C SER A 26 9.13 14.98 9.53
N GLU A 27 9.66 15.41 8.38
CA GLU A 27 10.47 16.63 8.31
C GLU A 27 9.62 17.90 8.51
N ALA A 28 8.41 17.96 7.94
CA ALA A 28 7.49 19.07 8.15
C ALA A 28 7.16 19.25 9.63
N ARG A 29 6.88 18.14 10.32
CA ARG A 29 6.63 18.13 11.77
C ARG A 29 7.86 18.57 12.57
N SER A 30 9.04 18.06 12.21
CA SER A 30 10.31 18.44 12.84
C SER A 30 10.61 19.93 12.68
N LEU A 31 10.41 20.49 11.48
CA LEU A 31 10.64 21.92 11.18
C LEU A 31 9.67 22.85 11.92
N SER A 32 8.43 22.42 12.10
CA SER A 32 7.36 23.20 12.72
C SER A 32 7.08 22.81 14.18
N ARG A 33 7.80 21.83 14.72
CA ARG A 33 7.58 21.24 16.05
C ARG A 33 6.14 20.76 16.25
N ALA A 34 5.48 20.28 15.20
CA ALA A 34 4.10 19.82 15.27
C ALA A 34 4.00 18.44 15.95
N GLU A 35 3.04 18.28 16.89
CA GLU A 35 2.73 17.01 17.56
C GLU A 35 2.20 15.96 16.59
N ALA A 36 1.41 16.41 15.61
CA ALA A 36 0.77 15.52 14.65
C ALA A 36 0.73 16.16 13.26
N GLY A 37 0.49 15.32 12.27
CA GLY A 37 0.27 15.79 10.90
C GLY A 37 -0.36 14.72 10.02
N THR A 38 -0.94 15.18 8.93
CA THR A 38 -1.61 14.36 7.92
C THR A 38 -1.25 14.86 6.53
N VAL A 39 -1.00 13.94 5.61
CA VAL A 39 -0.98 14.22 4.17
C VAL A 39 -2.22 13.60 3.54
N PHE A 40 -2.99 14.43 2.86
CA PHE A 40 -4.14 14.04 2.08
C PHE A 40 -3.75 14.06 0.60
N LEU A 41 -3.83 12.93 -0.09
CA LEU A 41 -3.65 12.88 -1.54
C LEU A 41 -4.94 13.25 -2.27
N ARG A 42 -4.82 13.96 -3.36
CA ARG A 42 -5.95 14.29 -4.21
C ARG A 42 -6.29 13.11 -5.13
N GLU A 43 -7.49 12.59 -4.99
CA GLU A 43 -8.06 11.52 -5.81
C GLU A 43 -9.31 12.05 -6.55
N GLY A 44 -9.08 12.66 -7.71
CA GLY A 44 -10.17 13.32 -8.47
C GLY A 44 -10.74 14.55 -7.75
N ASP A 45 -11.98 14.46 -7.33
CA ASP A 45 -12.75 15.50 -6.59
C ASP A 45 -12.73 15.29 -5.05
N ARG A 46 -11.96 14.34 -4.56
CA ARG A 46 -11.85 14.00 -3.14
C ARG A 46 -10.40 14.03 -2.66
N LEU A 47 -10.24 14.11 -1.36
CA LEU A 47 -8.98 13.93 -0.64
C LEU A 47 -9.02 12.61 0.13
N GLY A 48 -8.10 11.70 -0.16
CA GLY A 48 -7.87 10.50 0.64
C GLY A 48 -6.91 10.77 1.80
N PHE A 49 -7.19 10.20 2.98
CA PHE A 49 -6.22 10.18 4.08
C PHE A 49 -5.11 9.20 3.71
N SER A 50 -3.96 9.69 3.30
CA SER A 50 -2.91 8.82 2.78
C SER A 50 -1.82 8.55 3.81
N TYR A 51 -1.51 9.52 4.66
CA TYR A 51 -0.49 9.35 5.68
C TYR A 51 -0.75 10.19 6.92
N VAL A 52 -0.70 9.58 8.10
CA VAL A 52 -0.96 10.24 9.39
C VAL A 52 0.15 9.92 10.39
N GLN A 53 0.65 10.91 11.08
CA GLN A 53 1.55 10.77 12.22
C GLN A 53 0.97 11.52 13.43
N ASN A 54 0.91 10.85 14.59
CA ASN A 54 0.49 11.48 15.84
C ASN A 54 1.23 10.81 17.00
N ASP A 55 2.14 11.53 17.65
CA ASP A 55 3.02 10.97 18.68
C ASP A 55 2.24 10.58 19.96
N ARG A 56 1.15 11.29 20.27
CA ARG A 56 0.33 10.98 21.44
C ARG A 56 -0.58 9.78 21.24
N LEU A 57 -1.11 9.63 20.05
CA LEU A 57 -2.00 8.50 19.73
C LEU A 57 -1.22 7.23 19.36
N ALA A 58 0.01 7.35 18.90
CA ALA A 58 0.89 6.21 18.65
C ALA A 58 1.24 5.42 19.93
N ALA A 59 1.11 6.03 21.10
CA ALA A 59 1.28 5.37 22.38
C ALA A 59 0.03 4.57 22.83
N SER A 60 -1.14 4.82 22.23
CA SER A 60 -2.39 4.09 22.49
C SER A 60 -2.73 3.19 21.30
N ASP A 61 -2.59 1.88 21.52
CA ASP A 61 -2.73 0.83 20.50
C ASP A 61 -3.99 0.87 19.60
N ASN A 62 -3.79 0.60 18.33
CA ASN A 62 -4.70 -0.04 17.36
C ASN A 62 -5.91 0.70 16.73
N LEU A 63 -6.41 1.82 17.22
CA LEU A 63 -7.63 2.42 16.66
C LEU A 63 -7.38 3.50 15.59
N THR A 64 -6.15 4.00 15.49
CA THR A 64 -5.89 5.23 14.75
C THR A 64 -5.58 5.01 13.26
N GLU A 65 -4.86 3.96 12.93
CA GLU A 65 -4.40 3.75 11.55
C GLU A 65 -5.53 3.25 10.63
N SER A 66 -6.36 2.31 11.10
CA SER A 66 -7.46 1.73 10.30
C SER A 66 -8.62 2.71 10.05
N VAL A 67 -8.90 3.61 10.99
CA VAL A 67 -9.99 4.60 10.86
C VAL A 67 -9.68 5.66 9.81
N TYR A 68 -8.39 5.96 9.58
CA TYR A 68 -7.98 6.96 8.60
C TYR A 68 -7.84 6.40 7.18
N GLN A 69 -7.54 5.13 7.01
CA GLN A 69 -7.22 4.55 5.70
C GLN A 69 -8.41 4.43 4.72
N SER A 70 -9.64 4.47 5.22
CA SER A 70 -10.85 4.39 4.39
C SER A 70 -11.62 5.71 4.28
N ALA A 71 -11.26 6.73 5.06
CA ALA A 71 -11.97 8.00 5.06
C ALA A 71 -11.51 8.90 3.91
N THR A 72 -12.46 9.50 3.21
CA THR A 72 -12.20 10.53 2.20
C THR A 72 -12.94 11.82 2.57
N LEU A 73 -12.36 12.96 2.20
CA LEU A 73 -12.97 14.28 2.38
C LEU A 73 -13.34 14.87 1.01
N PRO A 74 -14.49 15.55 0.87
CA PRO A 74 -14.79 16.30 -0.33
C PRO A 74 -13.87 17.53 -0.45
N ILE A 75 -13.60 17.95 -1.69
CA ILE A 75 -12.86 19.20 -1.99
C ILE A 75 -13.87 20.34 -2.01
N ASP A 76 -14.16 20.85 -0.82
CA ASP A 76 -15.13 21.93 -0.59
C ASP A 76 -14.79 22.71 0.69
N GLY A 77 -15.69 23.60 1.12
CA GLY A 77 -15.54 24.34 2.38
C GLY A 77 -15.96 23.57 3.64
N ALA A 78 -16.39 22.31 3.56
CA ALA A 78 -16.84 21.53 4.72
C ALA A 78 -15.70 21.10 5.65
N SER A 79 -14.45 21.19 5.19
CA SER A 79 -13.26 20.90 5.99
C SER A 79 -12.12 21.89 5.68
N ILE A 80 -11.16 22.02 6.61
CA ILE A 80 -9.96 22.86 6.39
C ILE A 80 -9.14 22.32 5.23
N ALA A 81 -8.90 21.01 5.16
CA ALA A 81 -8.13 20.39 4.09
C ALA A 81 -8.86 20.51 2.73
N GLY A 82 -10.19 20.30 2.70
CA GLY A 82 -11.01 20.49 1.51
C GLY A 82 -10.95 21.92 0.97
N TYR A 83 -11.05 22.91 1.86
CA TYR A 83 -10.92 24.33 1.50
C TYR A 83 -9.54 24.65 0.91
N VAL A 84 -8.45 24.15 1.52
CA VAL A 84 -7.09 24.31 1.00
C VAL A 84 -6.96 23.68 -0.40
N ALA A 85 -7.52 22.50 -0.59
CA ALA A 85 -7.51 21.83 -1.89
C ALA A 85 -8.34 22.56 -2.95
N LEU A 86 -9.40 23.24 -2.55
CA LEU A 86 -10.27 24.01 -3.44
C LEU A 86 -9.62 25.33 -3.87
N THR A 87 -9.03 26.05 -2.91
CA THR A 87 -8.58 27.43 -3.11
C THR A 87 -7.09 27.58 -3.38
N GLY A 88 -6.28 26.59 -3.02
CA GLY A 88 -4.82 26.68 -3.06
C GLY A 88 -4.22 27.63 -1.99
N GLN A 89 -5.02 28.10 -1.05
CA GLN A 89 -4.57 29.02 -0.02
C GLN A 89 -4.07 28.26 1.21
N THR A 90 -2.91 28.68 1.74
CA THR A 90 -2.44 28.21 3.05
C THR A 90 -3.34 28.77 4.14
N VAL A 91 -3.77 27.90 5.07
CA VAL A 91 -4.60 28.24 6.21
C VAL A 91 -3.81 28.03 7.49
N ARG A 92 -3.73 29.07 8.33
CA ARG A 92 -3.12 29.01 9.65
C ARG A 92 -4.17 29.39 10.71
N ILE A 93 -4.39 28.50 11.66
CA ILE A 93 -5.41 28.60 12.71
C ILE A 93 -4.71 28.51 14.07
N ASP A 94 -4.96 29.49 14.93
CA ASP A 94 -4.36 29.56 16.26
C ASP A 94 -5.13 28.68 17.26
N ASP A 95 -6.47 28.60 17.15
CA ASP A 95 -7.31 27.68 17.90
C ASP A 95 -8.46 27.17 17.02
N ALA A 96 -8.43 25.87 16.70
CA ALA A 96 -9.43 25.22 15.84
C ALA A 96 -10.84 25.18 16.46
N TRP A 97 -10.93 25.25 17.78
CA TRP A 97 -12.22 25.29 18.49
C TRP A 97 -12.83 26.68 18.55
N ALA A 98 -12.06 27.71 18.20
CA ALA A 98 -12.48 29.12 18.19
C ALA A 98 -12.73 29.64 16.76
N ILE A 99 -12.81 28.77 15.76
CA ILE A 99 -13.11 29.13 14.36
C ILE A 99 -14.52 29.73 14.30
N PRO A 100 -14.70 30.98 13.82
CA PRO A 100 -16.00 31.63 13.76
C PRO A 100 -16.90 30.99 12.68
N ASP A 101 -18.21 31.06 12.88
CA ASP A 101 -19.19 30.53 11.91
C ASP A 101 -19.13 31.22 10.54
N SER A 102 -18.56 32.41 10.46
CA SER A 102 -18.34 33.16 9.22
C SER A 102 -17.13 32.64 8.40
N ALA A 103 -16.28 31.77 8.99
CA ALA A 103 -15.14 31.22 8.26
C ALA A 103 -15.58 30.38 7.05
N PRO A 104 -14.82 30.40 5.92
CA PRO A 104 -15.16 29.66 4.72
C PRO A 104 -14.90 28.14 4.83
N TYR A 105 -14.44 27.67 5.97
CA TYR A 105 -14.16 26.26 6.28
C TYR A 105 -14.70 25.90 7.68
N ARG A 106 -14.79 24.61 7.96
CA ARG A 106 -15.25 24.08 9.25
C ARG A 106 -14.21 23.15 9.86
N PHE A 107 -14.21 23.07 11.18
CA PHE A 107 -13.44 22.08 11.94
C PHE A 107 -14.39 21.03 12.53
N ASN A 108 -14.13 19.75 12.20
CA ASN A 108 -14.91 18.64 12.72
C ASN A 108 -14.36 18.16 14.06
N THR A 109 -15.04 18.46 15.15
CA THR A 109 -14.65 18.08 16.51
C THR A 109 -14.94 16.62 16.86
N ALA A 110 -15.58 15.85 15.98
CA ALA A 110 -15.99 14.46 16.28
C ALA A 110 -14.78 13.55 16.56
N PHE A 111 -13.69 13.76 15.81
CA PHE A 111 -12.46 13.01 16.02
C PHE A 111 -11.81 13.34 17.38
N ASP A 112 -11.68 14.61 17.73
CA ASP A 112 -11.15 15.05 19.01
C ASP A 112 -11.95 14.46 20.19
N LYS A 113 -13.28 14.49 20.07
CA LYS A 113 -14.18 13.91 21.08
C LYS A 113 -14.04 12.39 21.22
N LYS A 114 -13.81 11.69 20.10
CA LYS A 114 -13.68 10.23 20.09
C LYS A 114 -12.30 9.77 20.58
N SER A 115 -11.24 10.47 20.21
CA SER A 115 -9.85 10.10 20.51
C SER A 115 -9.32 10.67 21.82
N GLY A 116 -9.99 11.68 22.39
CA GLY A 116 -9.48 12.47 23.52
C GLY A 116 -8.29 13.37 23.15
N TYR A 117 -7.89 13.40 21.89
CA TYR A 117 -6.83 14.28 21.38
C TYR A 117 -7.42 15.64 20.99
N ARG A 118 -6.91 16.73 21.53
CA ARG A 118 -7.41 18.07 21.26
C ARG A 118 -6.54 18.81 20.25
N CYS A 119 -7.08 19.01 19.05
CA CYS A 119 -6.47 19.87 18.05
C CYS A 119 -6.67 21.35 18.46
N ARG A 120 -5.57 22.09 18.61
CA ARG A 120 -5.60 23.55 18.84
C ARG A 120 -5.10 24.28 17.62
N SER A 121 -3.80 24.42 17.48
CA SER A 121 -3.25 25.10 16.31
C SER A 121 -3.18 24.18 15.10
N ILE A 122 -3.53 24.71 13.92
CA ILE A 122 -3.50 24.01 12.65
C ILE A 122 -2.78 24.86 11.62
N LEU A 123 -1.88 24.20 10.85
CA LEU A 123 -1.29 24.74 9.63
C LEU A 123 -1.63 23.78 8.49
N ALA A 124 -2.44 24.23 7.53
CA ALA A 124 -2.79 23.46 6.35
C ALA A 124 -2.34 24.18 5.10
N LEU A 125 -1.66 23.48 4.21
CA LEU A 125 -1.08 24.04 2.98
C LEU A 125 -1.18 23.09 1.81
N PRO A 126 -1.34 23.63 0.57
CA PRO A 126 -1.39 22.83 -0.62
C PRO A 126 0.02 22.36 -1.02
N VAL A 127 0.10 21.15 -1.57
CA VAL A 127 1.27 20.63 -2.28
C VAL A 127 0.97 20.77 -3.77
N VAL A 128 1.67 21.67 -4.44
CA VAL A 128 1.40 22.07 -5.83
C VAL A 128 2.53 21.59 -6.72
N ASN A 129 2.18 20.82 -7.77
CA ASN A 129 3.15 20.33 -8.73
C ASN A 129 3.61 21.42 -9.71
N SER A 130 4.56 21.07 -10.58
CA SER A 130 5.13 21.99 -11.60
C SER A 130 4.11 22.53 -12.61
N ARG A 131 2.93 21.89 -12.72
CA ARG A 131 1.82 22.32 -13.60
C ARG A 131 0.81 23.22 -12.91
N GLY A 132 1.06 23.59 -11.65
CA GLY A 132 0.13 24.39 -10.86
C GLY A 132 -1.06 23.61 -10.29
N MET A 133 -1.06 22.27 -10.37
CA MET A 133 -2.13 21.44 -9.82
C MET A 133 -1.83 21.06 -8.37
N ILE A 134 -2.86 21.11 -7.53
CA ILE A 134 -2.76 20.61 -6.15
C ILE A 134 -2.83 19.09 -6.19
N VAL A 135 -1.73 18.41 -5.82
CA VAL A 135 -1.61 16.96 -5.78
C VAL A 135 -1.86 16.39 -4.39
N ALA A 136 -1.64 17.21 -3.37
CA ALA A 136 -1.88 16.85 -1.97
C ALA A 136 -2.18 18.08 -1.12
N VAL A 137 -2.70 17.85 0.09
CA VAL A 137 -2.77 18.85 1.17
C VAL A 137 -2.01 18.31 2.36
N MET A 138 -1.11 19.10 2.92
CA MET A 138 -0.43 18.79 4.17
C MET A 138 -1.07 19.57 5.29
N GLN A 139 -1.45 18.90 6.37
CA GLN A 139 -2.02 19.49 7.57
C GLN A 139 -1.19 19.12 8.79
N LEU A 140 -0.65 20.11 9.48
CA LEU A 140 0.11 19.97 10.72
C LEU A 140 -0.74 20.45 11.89
N ILE A 141 -0.60 19.78 13.04
CA ILE A 141 -1.46 20.00 14.20
C ILE A 141 -0.58 20.20 15.44
N ASN A 142 -0.92 21.21 16.24
CA ASN A 142 -0.33 21.53 17.53
C ASN A 142 1.19 21.75 17.46
N ALA A 143 1.62 22.95 17.07
CA ALA A 143 3.01 23.36 17.27
C ALA A 143 3.34 23.37 18.78
N VAL A 144 4.47 22.76 19.17
CA VAL A 144 4.88 22.67 20.57
C VAL A 144 5.79 23.84 20.95
N GLY A 145 5.37 24.63 21.90
CA GLY A 145 6.16 25.75 22.45
C GLY A 145 7.23 25.29 23.43
N PRO A 146 8.11 26.22 23.87
CA PRO A 146 9.16 25.93 24.83
C PRO A 146 8.66 25.36 26.18
N GLY A 147 7.41 25.66 26.56
CA GLY A 147 6.76 25.14 27.77
C GLY A 147 6.10 23.77 27.59
N GLY A 148 6.27 23.11 26.45
CA GLY A 148 5.73 21.76 26.15
C GLY A 148 4.24 21.73 25.80
N GLY A 149 3.57 22.89 25.74
CA GLY A 149 2.16 22.99 25.36
C GLY A 149 1.96 23.45 23.90
N PRO A 150 0.74 23.26 23.34
CA PRO A 150 0.43 23.70 21.98
C PRO A 150 0.39 25.22 21.90
N VAL A 151 1.06 25.78 20.89
CA VAL A 151 1.12 27.22 20.55
C VAL A 151 0.72 27.39 19.07
N PRO A 152 0.34 28.63 18.65
CA PRO A 152 0.15 28.91 17.22
C PRO A 152 1.40 28.66 16.40
N PHE A 153 1.22 28.21 15.14
CA PHE A 153 2.32 28.19 14.17
C PHE A 153 2.76 29.59 13.82
N SER A 154 4.06 29.87 13.84
CA SER A 154 4.61 31.16 13.41
C SER A 154 4.55 31.32 11.89
N PRO A 155 4.56 32.55 11.34
CA PRO A 155 4.71 32.79 9.90
C PRO A 155 5.95 32.12 9.33
N GLN A 156 7.08 32.18 10.04
CA GLN A 156 8.33 31.60 9.62
C GLN A 156 8.28 30.07 9.51
N GLU A 157 7.60 29.37 10.45
CA GLU A 157 7.37 27.93 10.36
C GLU A 157 6.49 27.58 9.15
N ALA A 158 5.46 28.38 8.89
CA ALA A 158 4.60 28.21 7.73
C ALA A 158 5.40 28.35 6.40
N ASP A 159 6.29 29.33 6.30
CA ASP A 159 7.15 29.54 5.12
C ASP A 159 8.11 28.37 4.90
N TYR A 160 8.72 27.83 5.96
CA TYR A 160 9.61 26.67 5.86
C TYR A 160 8.87 25.42 5.40
N VAL A 161 7.67 25.17 5.95
CA VAL A 161 6.85 24.02 5.54
C VAL A 161 6.33 24.20 4.12
N ALA A 162 5.99 25.41 3.70
CA ALA A 162 5.59 25.69 2.32
C ALA A 162 6.73 25.44 1.31
N LEU A 163 7.96 25.82 1.65
CA LEU A 163 9.13 25.53 0.84
C LEU A 163 9.38 24.01 0.73
N LEU A 164 9.25 23.27 1.84
CA LEU A 164 9.34 21.82 1.85
C LEU A 164 8.26 21.19 0.96
N ALA A 165 6.99 21.61 1.10
CA ALA A 165 5.87 21.11 0.32
C ALA A 165 6.05 21.34 -1.19
N HIS A 166 6.56 22.52 -1.58
CA HIS A 166 6.86 22.82 -2.97
C HIS A 166 7.87 21.83 -3.59
N HIS A 167 8.95 21.55 -2.88
CA HIS A 167 9.95 20.62 -3.36
C HIS A 167 9.52 19.16 -3.28
N ALA A 168 8.66 18.81 -2.30
CA ALA A 168 8.12 17.48 -2.15
C ALA A 168 7.14 17.08 -3.26
N ALA A 169 6.52 18.07 -3.91
CA ALA A 169 5.51 17.85 -4.93
C ALA A 169 6.00 16.96 -6.08
N ALA A 170 7.25 17.16 -6.54
CA ALA A 170 7.82 16.34 -7.61
C ALA A 170 8.00 14.88 -7.22
N ALA A 171 8.43 14.61 -5.97
CA ALA A 171 8.58 13.24 -5.46
C ALA A 171 7.21 12.56 -5.30
N ILE A 172 6.22 13.28 -4.76
CA ILE A 172 4.84 12.78 -4.66
C ILE A 172 4.26 12.48 -6.05
N GLU A 173 4.44 13.37 -7.01
CA GLU A 173 3.96 13.17 -8.38
C GLU A 173 4.61 11.94 -9.02
N ALA A 174 5.93 11.73 -8.85
CA ALA A 174 6.63 10.56 -9.33
C ALA A 174 6.09 9.26 -8.70
N GLY A 175 5.87 9.24 -7.38
CA GLY A 175 5.30 8.10 -6.69
C GLY A 175 3.86 7.77 -7.14
N LEU A 176 3.02 8.81 -7.35
CA LEU A 176 1.67 8.65 -7.91
C LEU A 176 1.71 8.10 -9.34
N MET A 177 2.63 8.59 -10.18
CA MET A 177 2.80 8.08 -11.55
C MET A 177 3.24 6.62 -11.56
N THR A 178 4.18 6.22 -10.72
CA THR A 178 4.63 4.82 -10.60
C THR A 178 3.45 3.92 -10.21
N ARG A 179 2.68 4.29 -9.18
CA ARG A 179 1.49 3.54 -8.77
C ARG A 179 0.46 3.42 -9.89
N GLU A 180 0.18 4.52 -10.60
CA GLU A 180 -0.77 4.50 -11.72
C GLU A 180 -0.26 3.65 -12.90
N MET A 181 1.04 3.64 -13.17
CA MET A 181 1.64 2.77 -14.18
C MET A 181 1.45 1.30 -13.82
N VAL A 182 1.68 0.90 -12.57
CA VAL A 182 1.44 -0.47 -12.11
C VAL A 182 -0.03 -0.84 -12.26
N LEU A 183 -0.96 0.03 -11.85
CA LEU A 183 -2.38 -0.22 -12.03
C LEU A 183 -2.79 -0.36 -13.52
N ARG A 184 -2.15 0.38 -14.42
CA ARG A 184 -2.36 0.22 -15.87
C ARG A 184 -1.79 -1.10 -16.38
N MET A 185 -0.64 -1.55 -15.89
CA MET A 185 -0.09 -2.87 -16.23
C MET A 185 -1.05 -3.98 -15.80
N VAL A 186 -1.56 -3.92 -14.58
CA VAL A 186 -2.58 -4.86 -14.07
C VAL A 186 -3.83 -4.84 -14.96
N ARG A 187 -4.38 -3.65 -15.27
CA ARG A 187 -5.55 -3.53 -16.16
C ARG A 187 -5.28 -4.12 -17.55
N MET A 188 -4.08 -3.92 -18.08
CA MET A 188 -3.69 -4.45 -19.39
C MET A 188 -3.61 -5.98 -19.37
N ALA A 189 -3.04 -6.57 -18.31
CA ALA A 189 -3.03 -8.02 -18.12
C ALA A 189 -4.45 -8.58 -18.00
N ASN A 190 -5.33 -7.90 -17.24
CA ASN A 190 -6.72 -8.30 -17.02
C ASN A 190 -7.61 -8.19 -18.28
N LEU A 191 -7.27 -7.34 -19.25
CA LEU A 191 -7.96 -7.34 -20.56
C LEU A 191 -7.80 -8.67 -21.28
N ARG A 192 -6.73 -9.41 -20.98
CA ARG A 192 -6.45 -10.70 -21.58
C ARG A 192 -6.98 -11.86 -20.75
N ASP A 193 -7.02 -11.73 -19.42
CA ASP A 193 -7.61 -12.72 -18.50
C ASP A 193 -8.82 -12.13 -17.74
N PRO A 194 -10.05 -12.31 -18.24
CA PRO A 194 -11.24 -11.80 -17.55
C PRO A 194 -11.52 -12.47 -16.19
N SER A 195 -10.84 -13.57 -15.86
CA SER A 195 -10.94 -14.23 -14.55
C SER A 195 -10.17 -13.48 -13.46
N GLU A 196 -9.20 -12.66 -13.86
CA GLU A 196 -8.43 -11.78 -12.98
C GLU A 196 -9.02 -10.37 -13.07
N THR A 197 -9.71 -9.93 -12.02
CA THR A 197 -10.32 -8.59 -12.01
C THR A 197 -9.38 -7.56 -11.34
N GLY A 198 -9.50 -6.29 -11.76
CA GLY A 198 -8.76 -5.20 -11.10
C GLY A 198 -9.01 -5.15 -9.58
N PRO A 199 -10.26 -5.31 -9.11
CA PRO A 199 -10.55 -5.44 -7.68
C PRO A 199 -9.85 -6.62 -6.99
N HIS A 200 -9.73 -7.79 -7.64
CA HIS A 200 -8.98 -8.94 -7.11
C HIS A 200 -7.53 -8.56 -6.82
N ALA A 201 -6.80 -8.06 -7.82
CA ALA A 201 -5.40 -7.67 -7.64
C ALA A 201 -5.22 -6.62 -6.52
N GLN A 202 -6.15 -5.65 -6.42
CA GLN A 202 -6.14 -4.64 -5.36
C GLN A 202 -6.40 -5.24 -3.98
N ARG A 203 -7.33 -6.21 -3.86
CA ARG A 203 -7.59 -6.91 -2.60
C ARG A 203 -6.41 -7.77 -2.18
N VAL A 204 -5.82 -8.55 -3.10
CA VAL A 204 -4.61 -9.34 -2.82
C VAL A 204 -3.48 -8.44 -2.31
N GLY A 205 -3.24 -7.28 -2.96
CA GLY A 205 -2.27 -6.30 -2.51
C GLY A 205 -2.56 -5.77 -1.10
N ALA A 206 -3.83 -5.45 -0.82
CA ALA A 206 -4.24 -4.94 0.50
C ALA A 206 -4.14 -6.02 1.60
N TYR A 207 -4.58 -7.27 1.33
CA TYR A 207 -4.42 -8.38 2.28
C TYR A 207 -2.96 -8.65 2.57
N ALA A 208 -2.11 -8.73 1.54
CA ALA A 208 -0.69 -8.97 1.69
C ALA A 208 -0.02 -7.90 2.59
N ALA A 209 -0.37 -6.63 2.37
CA ALA A 209 0.12 -5.52 3.16
C ALA A 209 -0.24 -5.64 4.65
N GLU A 210 -1.51 -5.98 4.95
CA GLU A 210 -1.98 -6.10 6.34
C GLU A 210 -1.41 -7.35 7.03
N ILE A 211 -1.34 -8.49 6.33
CA ILE A 211 -0.69 -9.71 6.84
C ILE A 211 0.77 -9.42 7.20
N TYR A 212 1.52 -8.75 6.29
CA TYR A 212 2.90 -8.36 6.57
C TYR A 212 2.98 -7.41 7.76
N HIS A 213 2.10 -6.41 7.84
CA HIS A 213 2.07 -5.45 8.94
C HIS A 213 1.92 -6.15 10.31
N ALA A 214 0.96 -7.07 10.41
CA ALA A 214 0.73 -7.87 11.63
C ALA A 214 1.94 -8.75 11.97
N LEU A 215 2.49 -9.46 10.99
CA LEU A 215 3.65 -10.32 11.14
C LEU A 215 4.90 -9.53 11.59
N ALA A 216 5.19 -8.42 10.91
CA ALA A 216 6.35 -7.58 11.20
C ALA A 216 6.24 -6.90 12.58
N ARG A 217 5.02 -6.54 13.00
CA ARG A 217 4.75 -6.05 14.35
C ARG A 217 5.04 -7.13 15.40
N ALA A 218 4.56 -8.34 15.20
CA ALA A 218 4.81 -9.46 16.09
C ALA A 218 6.31 -9.80 16.21
N ARG A 219 7.07 -9.60 15.13
CA ARG A 219 8.54 -9.78 15.10
C ARG A 219 9.32 -8.57 15.63
N GLY A 220 8.69 -7.49 16.08
CA GLY A 220 9.36 -6.31 16.59
C GLY A 220 10.10 -5.49 15.52
N VAL A 221 9.72 -5.60 14.24
CA VAL A 221 10.33 -4.81 13.16
C VAL A 221 10.01 -3.32 13.38
N GLY A 222 11.04 -2.47 13.30
CA GLY A 222 10.89 -1.03 13.47
C GLY A 222 9.88 -0.40 12.54
N SER A 223 9.15 0.61 13.01
CA SER A 223 7.99 1.19 12.32
C SER A 223 8.29 1.70 10.90
N GLY A 224 9.44 2.33 10.67
CA GLY A 224 9.83 2.84 9.34
C GLY A 224 10.02 1.70 8.33
N VAL A 225 10.79 0.65 8.69
CA VAL A 225 11.02 -0.52 7.82
C VAL A 225 9.70 -1.24 7.55
N ARG A 226 8.89 -1.44 8.61
CA ARG A 226 7.59 -2.10 8.50
C ARG A 226 6.66 -1.40 7.51
N ARG A 227 6.53 -0.07 7.57
CA ARG A 227 5.71 0.71 6.65
C ARG A 227 6.23 0.60 5.22
N ARG A 228 7.52 0.89 4.99
CA ARG A 228 8.13 0.81 3.65
C ARG A 228 7.90 -0.54 2.99
N THR A 229 8.16 -1.64 3.68
CA THR A 229 7.98 -2.98 3.12
C THR A 229 6.51 -3.31 2.88
N ARG A 230 5.60 -2.91 3.79
CA ARG A 230 4.15 -3.05 3.62
C ARG A 230 3.68 -2.41 2.32
N ASP A 231 4.13 -1.19 2.06
CA ASP A 231 3.70 -0.40 0.92
C ASP A 231 4.25 -0.97 -0.39
N LEU A 232 5.52 -1.36 -0.41
CA LEU A 232 6.12 -2.07 -1.55
C LEU A 232 5.37 -3.36 -1.83
N LEU A 233 5.08 -4.16 -0.80
CA LEU A 233 4.37 -5.42 -0.93
C LEU A 233 2.95 -5.22 -1.45
N SER A 234 2.24 -4.19 -1.01
CA SER A 234 0.90 -3.87 -1.50
C SER A 234 0.86 -3.68 -3.01
N VAL A 235 1.88 -3.01 -3.58
CA VAL A 235 1.97 -2.74 -5.02
C VAL A 235 2.51 -3.96 -5.76
N ALA A 236 3.58 -4.58 -5.26
CA ALA A 236 4.20 -5.74 -5.90
C ALA A 236 3.25 -6.94 -5.98
N ALA A 237 2.42 -7.16 -4.95
CA ALA A 237 1.44 -8.23 -4.92
C ALA A 237 0.37 -8.13 -6.02
N MET A 238 0.03 -6.91 -6.47
CA MET A 238 -0.89 -6.73 -7.59
C MET A 238 -0.36 -7.30 -8.90
N LEU A 239 0.94 -7.55 -9.00
CA LEU A 239 1.63 -8.03 -10.21
C LEU A 239 1.89 -9.54 -10.19
N HIS A 240 1.39 -10.29 -9.18
CA HIS A 240 1.67 -11.71 -9.02
C HIS A 240 1.37 -12.52 -10.29
N ASP A 241 0.27 -12.23 -10.93
CA ASP A 241 -0.26 -12.93 -12.11
C ASP A 241 -0.01 -12.21 -13.45
N VAL A 242 0.77 -11.13 -13.47
CA VAL A 242 1.06 -10.36 -14.69
C VAL A 242 1.62 -11.20 -15.83
N GLY A 243 2.29 -12.30 -15.52
CA GLY A 243 2.87 -13.22 -16.49
C GLY A 243 1.86 -14.07 -17.27
N LYS A 244 0.58 -14.10 -16.89
CA LYS A 244 -0.51 -14.73 -17.66
C LYS A 244 -0.62 -14.15 -19.07
N VAL A 245 -0.12 -12.95 -19.28
CA VAL A 245 0.00 -12.35 -20.62
C VAL A 245 0.81 -13.22 -21.59
N GLY A 246 1.73 -14.04 -21.12
CA GLY A 246 2.55 -14.97 -21.90
C GLY A 246 1.89 -16.33 -22.17
N VAL A 247 0.76 -16.64 -21.54
CA VAL A 247 0.06 -17.92 -21.73
C VAL A 247 -0.80 -17.87 -23.00
N PRO A 248 -0.79 -18.94 -23.85
CA PRO A 248 -1.63 -18.99 -25.05
C PRO A 248 -3.13 -18.92 -24.73
N ASP A 249 -3.91 -18.20 -25.55
CA ASP A 249 -5.36 -17.98 -25.32
C ASP A 249 -6.16 -19.29 -25.25
N GLY A 250 -5.80 -20.29 -26.06
CA GLY A 250 -6.47 -21.59 -26.04
C GLY A 250 -6.34 -22.35 -24.73
N ILE A 251 -5.35 -22.00 -23.90
CA ILE A 251 -5.12 -22.56 -22.56
C ILE A 251 -5.73 -21.63 -21.51
N LEU A 252 -5.45 -20.33 -21.61
CA LEU A 252 -5.90 -19.32 -20.67
C LEU A 252 -7.43 -19.26 -20.56
N HIS A 253 -8.14 -19.35 -21.70
CA HIS A 253 -9.60 -19.27 -21.80
C HIS A 253 -10.28 -20.62 -22.01
N LYS A 254 -9.58 -21.74 -21.75
CA LYS A 254 -10.17 -23.06 -21.97
C LYS A 254 -11.42 -23.28 -21.12
N PRO A 255 -12.59 -23.56 -21.74
CA PRO A 255 -13.80 -23.87 -21.00
C PRO A 255 -13.75 -25.32 -20.47
N GLY A 256 -13.11 -25.52 -19.33
CA GLY A 256 -12.98 -26.84 -18.70
C GLY A 256 -11.61 -27.10 -18.08
N PRO A 257 -11.37 -28.29 -17.53
CA PRO A 257 -10.11 -28.61 -16.88
C PRO A 257 -8.94 -28.67 -17.87
N LEU A 258 -7.79 -28.20 -17.45
CA LEU A 258 -6.55 -28.31 -18.23
C LEU A 258 -6.00 -29.74 -18.19
N THR A 259 -5.47 -30.23 -19.30
CA THR A 259 -4.66 -31.46 -19.34
C THR A 259 -3.35 -31.28 -18.56
N ALA A 260 -2.57 -32.35 -18.38
CA ALA A 260 -1.28 -32.23 -17.70
C ALA A 260 -0.32 -31.30 -18.46
N ASP A 261 -0.22 -31.42 -19.77
CA ASP A 261 0.64 -30.58 -20.61
C ASP A 261 0.19 -29.10 -20.60
N GLU A 262 -1.11 -28.88 -20.72
CA GLU A 262 -1.66 -27.51 -20.64
C GLU A 262 -1.43 -26.88 -19.27
N ARG A 263 -1.45 -27.65 -18.19
CA ARG A 263 -1.09 -27.17 -16.85
C ARG A 263 0.35 -26.73 -16.76
N ILE A 264 1.27 -27.51 -17.34
CA ILE A 264 2.69 -27.12 -17.43
C ILE A 264 2.83 -25.78 -18.13
N ILE A 265 2.13 -25.58 -19.25
CA ILE A 265 2.16 -24.30 -19.97
C ILE A 265 1.53 -23.17 -19.13
N MET A 266 0.43 -23.43 -18.43
CA MET A 266 -0.20 -22.47 -17.53
C MET A 266 0.78 -22.05 -16.41
N HIS A 267 1.51 -22.99 -15.80
CA HIS A 267 2.47 -22.72 -14.74
C HIS A 267 3.60 -21.78 -15.18
N ARG A 268 3.87 -21.68 -16.49
CA ARG A 268 4.89 -20.74 -17.02
C ARG A 268 4.56 -19.27 -16.81
N HIS A 269 3.31 -18.92 -16.42
CA HIS A 269 3.01 -17.52 -16.08
C HIS A 269 3.91 -17.00 -14.96
N THR A 270 4.33 -17.85 -14.02
CA THR A 270 5.25 -17.47 -12.95
C THR A 270 6.59 -16.99 -13.50
N TRP A 271 7.11 -17.65 -14.53
CA TRP A 271 8.37 -17.27 -15.18
C TRP A 271 8.21 -16.08 -16.11
N HIS A 272 7.11 -16.04 -16.87
CA HIS A 272 6.81 -14.88 -17.71
C HIS A 272 6.68 -13.63 -16.87
N GLY A 273 6.03 -13.73 -15.69
CA GLY A 273 5.93 -12.65 -14.73
C GLY A 273 7.29 -12.21 -14.18
N ALA A 274 8.11 -13.15 -13.69
CA ALA A 274 9.45 -12.84 -13.19
C ALA A 274 10.35 -12.24 -14.29
N ALA A 275 10.24 -12.72 -15.53
CA ALA A 275 11.03 -12.21 -16.66
C ALA A 275 10.73 -10.75 -17.02
N LEU A 276 9.53 -10.23 -16.71
CA LEU A 276 9.19 -8.82 -16.91
C LEU A 276 10.02 -7.89 -16.00
N PHE A 277 10.50 -8.42 -14.88
CA PHE A 277 11.29 -7.69 -13.88
C PHE A 277 12.76 -8.14 -13.87
N ARG A 278 13.25 -8.71 -15.00
CA ARG A 278 14.67 -9.05 -15.15
C ARG A 278 15.50 -7.77 -14.99
N ASP A 279 16.66 -7.86 -14.32
CA ASP A 279 17.52 -6.72 -14.01
C ASP A 279 16.77 -5.61 -13.23
N PRO A 280 16.29 -5.91 -12.02
CA PRO A 280 15.41 -5.02 -11.27
C PRO A 280 16.07 -3.65 -11.03
N ALA A 281 15.43 -2.60 -11.52
CA ALA A 281 15.87 -1.23 -11.34
C ALA A 281 15.47 -0.63 -9.99
N SER A 282 14.59 -1.32 -9.26
CA SER A 282 14.03 -0.86 -7.99
C SER A 282 13.74 -2.03 -7.03
N GLU A 283 13.58 -1.72 -5.74
CA GLU A 283 13.11 -2.71 -4.75
C GLU A 283 11.70 -3.24 -5.09
N LEU A 284 10.88 -2.42 -5.74
CA LEU A 284 9.56 -2.83 -6.22
C LEU A 284 9.70 -3.94 -7.29
N ASP A 285 10.59 -3.74 -8.26
CA ASP A 285 10.81 -4.72 -9.33
C ASP A 285 11.36 -6.03 -8.77
N ALA A 286 12.33 -5.95 -7.85
CA ALA A 286 12.89 -7.13 -7.18
C ALA A 286 11.80 -7.91 -6.42
N MET A 287 10.96 -7.22 -5.66
CA MET A 287 9.86 -7.85 -4.92
C MET A 287 8.78 -8.43 -5.85
N ALA A 288 8.46 -7.74 -6.94
CA ALA A 288 7.50 -8.21 -7.94
C ALA A 288 8.03 -9.46 -8.66
N ALA A 289 9.33 -9.51 -8.98
CA ALA A 289 9.98 -10.69 -9.54
C ALA A 289 9.87 -11.90 -8.60
N ASP A 290 10.22 -11.71 -7.32
CA ASP A 290 10.12 -12.76 -6.29
C ASP A 290 8.68 -13.27 -6.13
N ILE A 291 7.70 -12.37 -6.09
CA ILE A 291 6.29 -12.74 -5.95
C ILE A 291 5.83 -13.50 -7.20
N ALA A 292 6.06 -12.96 -8.39
CA ALA A 292 5.63 -13.60 -9.63
C ALA A 292 6.23 -15.00 -9.79
N ALA A 293 7.52 -15.17 -9.45
CA ALA A 293 8.21 -16.46 -9.54
C ALA A 293 7.69 -17.49 -8.53
N HIS A 294 7.28 -17.06 -7.33
CA HIS A 294 7.20 -17.96 -6.17
C HIS A 294 5.84 -17.99 -5.45
N HIS A 295 4.81 -17.23 -5.86
CA HIS A 295 3.51 -17.18 -5.16
C HIS A 295 2.72 -18.50 -5.20
N HIS A 296 3.08 -19.42 -6.09
CA HIS A 296 2.51 -20.77 -6.15
C HIS A 296 3.38 -21.85 -5.50
N HIS A 297 4.50 -21.48 -4.88
CA HIS A 297 5.22 -22.44 -4.06
C HIS A 297 4.45 -22.73 -2.78
N ARG A 298 4.39 -24.00 -2.41
CA ARG A 298 3.80 -24.45 -1.15
C ARG A 298 4.90 -24.53 -0.08
N PHE A 299 4.53 -24.26 1.16
CA PHE A 299 5.48 -24.27 2.26
C PHE A 299 6.09 -25.67 2.49
N ASP A 300 5.33 -26.75 2.16
CA ASP A 300 5.77 -28.12 2.18
C ASP A 300 6.68 -28.53 1.01
N GLY A 301 6.87 -27.66 0.01
CA GLY A 301 7.67 -27.92 -1.19
C GLY A 301 6.91 -28.65 -2.30
N ALA A 302 5.61 -28.89 -2.18
CA ALA A 302 4.81 -29.56 -3.21
C ALA A 302 4.24 -28.59 -4.29
N GLY A 303 4.61 -27.30 -4.28
CA GLY A 303 4.13 -26.29 -5.22
C GLY A 303 4.86 -26.26 -6.56
N TYR A 304 4.64 -25.18 -7.31
CA TYR A 304 5.32 -24.90 -8.57
C TYR A 304 5.83 -23.45 -8.64
N PRO A 305 6.73 -23.13 -9.58
CA PRO A 305 7.28 -24.00 -10.61
C PRO A 305 8.28 -25.03 -10.07
N VAL A 306 8.32 -26.19 -10.74
CA VAL A 306 9.40 -27.18 -10.57
C VAL A 306 10.35 -26.98 -11.75
N TRP A 307 11.55 -26.55 -11.50
CA TRP A 307 12.48 -26.07 -12.52
C TRP A 307 12.92 -27.14 -13.53
N SER A 308 12.93 -28.42 -13.13
CA SER A 308 13.37 -29.54 -13.99
C SER A 308 12.32 -30.01 -15.00
N GLU A 309 11.04 -29.77 -14.77
CA GLU A 309 9.96 -30.35 -15.57
C GLU A 309 9.44 -29.40 -16.66
N THR A 310 9.69 -28.11 -16.53
CA THR A 310 9.02 -27.08 -17.33
C THR A 310 9.96 -26.25 -18.19
N ALA A 311 11.28 -26.28 -17.93
CA ALA A 311 12.25 -25.50 -18.65
C ALA A 311 12.84 -26.29 -19.82
N GLY A 312 12.61 -25.82 -21.06
CA GLY A 312 13.48 -26.11 -22.18
C GLY A 312 14.81 -25.38 -22.01
N PRO A 313 15.89 -25.82 -22.69
CA PRO A 313 17.17 -25.12 -22.70
C PRO A 313 16.95 -23.67 -23.20
N GLY A 314 17.05 -22.69 -22.33
CA GLY A 314 16.85 -21.26 -22.64
C GLY A 314 15.63 -20.58 -22.02
N ASP A 315 14.70 -21.34 -21.43
CA ASP A 315 13.47 -20.79 -20.82
C ASP A 315 13.63 -20.38 -19.35
N VAL A 316 14.74 -20.74 -18.72
CA VAL A 316 14.98 -20.42 -17.31
C VAL A 316 15.54 -19.01 -17.18
N PRO A 317 14.92 -18.12 -16.41
CA PRO A 317 15.53 -16.83 -16.10
C PRO A 317 16.86 -17.05 -15.35
N ASP A 318 17.95 -16.53 -15.88
CA ASP A 318 19.33 -16.70 -15.41
C ASP A 318 19.58 -16.17 -13.97
N HIS A 319 18.62 -15.44 -13.42
CA HIS A 319 18.73 -14.72 -12.14
C HIS A 319 17.99 -15.40 -10.98
N ALA A 320 17.41 -16.55 -11.17
CA ALA A 320 16.77 -17.28 -10.08
C ALA A 320 17.78 -17.78 -9.01
N GLY A 321 19.09 -17.67 -9.26
CA GLY A 321 20.14 -17.93 -8.28
C GLY A 321 20.13 -19.31 -7.61
N HIS A 322 19.21 -20.16 -8.03
CA HIS A 322 18.97 -21.47 -7.49
C HIS A 322 19.28 -22.49 -8.58
N ASP A 323 20.21 -23.34 -8.33
CA ASP A 323 20.60 -24.47 -9.19
C ASP A 323 19.43 -25.48 -9.35
N GLY A 324 18.36 -24.99 -9.80
CA GLY A 324 17.18 -25.39 -10.53
C GLY A 324 16.68 -26.82 -10.50
N LEU A 325 16.69 -27.57 -9.40
CA LEU A 325 16.28 -28.98 -9.43
C LEU A 325 15.15 -29.34 -8.45
N ALA A 326 14.65 -28.40 -7.63
CA ALA A 326 13.53 -28.68 -6.73
C ALA A 326 12.70 -27.41 -6.47
N PRO A 327 11.38 -27.51 -6.20
CA PRO A 327 10.61 -26.37 -5.71
C PRO A 327 11.19 -25.90 -4.38
N LEU A 328 11.14 -24.58 -4.15
CA LEU A 328 11.51 -24.04 -2.86
C LEU A 328 10.51 -24.50 -1.80
N ALA A 329 11.01 -24.75 -0.58
CA ALA A 329 10.21 -25.16 0.55
C ALA A 329 10.49 -24.30 1.80
N GLY A 330 9.53 -24.17 2.67
CA GLY A 330 9.68 -23.52 3.94
C GLY A 330 10.12 -22.05 3.80
N LYS A 331 11.10 -21.68 4.60
CA LYS A 331 11.64 -20.29 4.63
C LYS A 331 12.60 -19.97 3.48
N ALA A 332 12.93 -20.92 2.61
CA ALA A 332 13.64 -20.66 1.37
C ALA A 332 12.75 -19.90 0.36
N ILE A 333 11.41 -20.05 0.44
CA ILE A 333 10.47 -19.25 -0.33
C ILE A 333 10.53 -17.81 0.18
N PRO A 334 10.67 -16.79 -0.69
CA PRO A 334 10.66 -15.38 -0.29
C PRO A 334 9.43 -15.04 0.57
N LEU A 335 9.61 -14.27 1.64
CA LEU A 335 8.51 -13.94 2.56
C LEU A 335 7.34 -13.27 1.84
N ALA A 336 7.62 -12.37 0.90
CA ALA A 336 6.60 -11.69 0.09
C ALA A 336 5.73 -12.70 -0.66
N ALA A 337 6.34 -13.69 -1.30
CA ALA A 337 5.62 -14.74 -2.03
C ALA A 337 4.77 -15.63 -1.10
N ARG A 338 5.29 -16.01 0.09
CA ARG A 338 4.51 -16.77 1.09
C ARG A 338 3.26 -16.02 1.56
N ILE A 339 3.36 -14.70 1.72
CA ILE A 339 2.24 -13.84 2.12
C ILE A 339 1.24 -13.73 0.97
N VAL A 340 1.71 -13.50 -0.25
CA VAL A 340 0.83 -13.36 -1.43
C VAL A 340 0.12 -14.67 -1.75
N ALA A 341 0.78 -15.82 -1.61
CA ALA A 341 0.15 -17.14 -1.78
C ALA A 341 -1.10 -17.31 -0.89
N LEU A 342 -1.03 -16.89 0.38
CA LEU A 342 -2.19 -16.95 1.27
C LEU A 342 -3.25 -15.90 0.88
N ALA A 343 -2.84 -14.68 0.57
CA ALA A 343 -3.74 -13.59 0.22
C ALA A 343 -4.53 -13.90 -1.06
N ASP A 344 -3.87 -14.43 -2.09
CA ASP A 344 -4.48 -14.83 -3.36
C ASP A 344 -5.50 -15.98 -3.16
N VAL A 345 -5.08 -17.06 -2.50
CA VAL A 345 -5.99 -18.18 -2.22
C VAL A 345 -7.20 -17.74 -1.39
N TYR A 346 -7.00 -16.92 -0.36
CA TYR A 346 -8.12 -16.40 0.43
C TYR A 346 -9.09 -15.60 -0.44
N ASP A 347 -8.60 -14.65 -1.24
CA ASP A 347 -9.47 -13.87 -2.13
C ASP A 347 -10.18 -14.75 -3.16
N ALA A 348 -9.46 -15.71 -3.74
CA ALA A 348 -10.03 -16.65 -4.70
C ALA A 348 -11.15 -17.54 -4.12
N LEU A 349 -11.10 -17.85 -2.84
CA LEU A 349 -12.14 -18.65 -2.15
C LEU A 349 -13.39 -17.82 -1.86
N ILE A 350 -13.22 -16.58 -1.38
CA ILE A 350 -14.33 -15.74 -0.93
C ILE A 350 -14.94 -14.87 -2.03
N SER A 351 -14.31 -14.81 -3.21
CA SER A 351 -14.79 -14.07 -4.37
C SER A 351 -15.60 -14.95 -5.31
N ARG A 352 -16.63 -14.36 -5.94
CA ARG A 352 -17.41 -15.03 -6.97
C ARG A 352 -16.59 -15.14 -8.25
N ARG A 353 -16.38 -16.36 -8.73
CA ARG A 353 -15.76 -16.62 -10.06
C ARG A 353 -16.81 -17.13 -11.04
N VAL A 354 -16.55 -16.97 -12.35
CA VAL A 354 -17.49 -17.35 -13.42
C VAL A 354 -18.03 -18.78 -13.26
N TYR A 355 -17.21 -19.68 -12.71
CA TYR A 355 -17.52 -21.12 -12.59
C TYR A 355 -17.70 -21.60 -11.15
N LYS A 356 -17.62 -20.70 -10.13
CA LYS A 356 -17.67 -21.12 -8.73
C LYS A 356 -18.32 -20.04 -7.84
N PRO A 357 -19.36 -20.38 -7.04
CA PRO A 357 -19.88 -19.43 -6.06
C PRO A 357 -18.82 -19.13 -4.99
N ALA A 358 -18.90 -17.93 -4.40
CA ALA A 358 -18.07 -17.54 -3.26
C ALA A 358 -18.31 -18.47 -2.08
N TRP A 359 -17.25 -18.85 -1.38
CA TRP A 359 -17.36 -19.59 -0.13
C TRP A 359 -17.73 -18.65 1.03
N PRO A 360 -18.39 -19.17 2.07
CA PRO A 360 -18.48 -18.47 3.34
C PRO A 360 -17.09 -18.21 3.92
N ASP A 361 -16.89 -17.04 4.52
CA ASP A 361 -15.60 -16.63 5.10
C ASP A 361 -15.07 -17.64 6.11
N GLU A 362 -15.95 -18.17 6.97
CA GLU A 362 -15.60 -19.22 7.94
C GLU A 362 -15.03 -20.48 7.28
N THR A 363 -15.60 -20.89 6.15
CA THR A 363 -15.14 -22.07 5.42
C THR A 363 -13.77 -21.84 4.79
N ALA A 364 -13.55 -20.65 4.21
CA ALA A 364 -12.25 -20.28 3.66
C ALA A 364 -11.16 -20.21 4.74
N ARG A 365 -11.48 -19.62 5.89
CA ARG A 365 -10.58 -19.57 7.06
C ARG A 365 -10.28 -20.97 7.61
N ALA A 366 -11.26 -21.85 7.68
CA ALA A 366 -11.05 -23.24 8.14
C ALA A 366 -10.04 -23.98 7.24
N LEU A 367 -10.16 -23.84 5.91
CA LEU A 367 -9.20 -24.41 4.96
C LEU A 367 -7.78 -23.82 5.15
N ILE A 368 -7.67 -22.49 5.33
CA ILE A 368 -6.37 -21.85 5.57
C ILE A 368 -5.72 -22.38 6.86
N ALA A 369 -6.50 -22.60 7.91
CA ALA A 369 -6.01 -23.17 9.15
C ALA A 369 -5.52 -24.61 8.98
N GLU A 370 -6.26 -25.44 8.24
CA GLU A 370 -5.92 -26.83 7.93
C GLU A 370 -4.63 -26.94 7.11
N GLU A 371 -4.44 -26.03 6.15
CA GLU A 371 -3.27 -25.99 5.26
C GLU A 371 -2.04 -25.29 5.88
N SER A 372 -2.08 -24.97 7.17
CA SER A 372 -0.94 -24.38 7.89
C SER A 372 0.20 -25.39 8.02
N GLY A 373 1.38 -25.03 7.53
CA GLY A 373 2.55 -25.92 7.46
C GLY A 373 2.57 -26.81 6.21
N GLY A 374 1.45 -26.94 5.51
CA GLY A 374 1.34 -27.57 4.19
C GLY A 374 1.46 -26.52 3.08
N HIS A 375 0.34 -25.96 2.66
CA HIS A 375 0.34 -24.91 1.66
C HIS A 375 0.98 -23.61 2.18
N PHE A 376 0.61 -23.17 3.39
CA PHE A 376 0.93 -21.86 3.93
C PHE A 376 1.94 -21.91 5.08
N ASP A 377 2.76 -20.85 5.15
CA ASP A 377 3.66 -20.61 6.29
C ASP A 377 2.85 -20.42 7.58
N PRO A 378 3.10 -21.20 8.65
CA PRO A 378 2.39 -21.06 9.91
C PRO A 378 2.46 -19.66 10.53
N GLU A 379 3.60 -18.94 10.40
CA GLU A 379 3.72 -17.58 10.93
C GLU A 379 2.84 -16.59 10.14
N VAL A 380 2.72 -16.79 8.83
CA VAL A 380 1.85 -15.99 7.96
C VAL A 380 0.37 -16.28 8.26
N VAL A 381 0.02 -17.55 8.47
CA VAL A 381 -1.33 -17.95 8.89
C VAL A 381 -1.72 -17.32 10.23
N GLN A 382 -0.82 -17.35 11.21
CA GLN A 382 -1.06 -16.69 12.50
C GLN A 382 -1.29 -15.18 12.35
N ALA A 383 -0.49 -14.50 11.52
CA ALA A 383 -0.66 -13.08 11.24
C ALA A 383 -2.00 -12.80 10.55
N PHE A 384 -2.39 -13.60 9.56
CA PHE A 384 -3.68 -13.49 8.89
C PHE A 384 -4.87 -13.59 9.87
N PHE A 385 -4.86 -14.56 10.78
CA PHE A 385 -5.94 -14.71 11.76
C PHE A 385 -6.01 -13.55 12.77
N SER A 386 -4.93 -12.82 12.97
CA SER A 386 -4.93 -11.64 13.86
C SER A 386 -5.64 -10.41 13.27
N LEU A 387 -5.97 -10.41 11.96
CA LEU A 387 -6.51 -9.24 11.26
C LEU A 387 -8.00 -8.96 11.54
N GLY A 388 -8.79 -9.95 11.99
CA GLY A 388 -10.19 -9.76 12.38
C GLY A 388 -11.02 -8.99 11.34
N GLU A 389 -11.54 -7.83 11.76
CA GLU A 389 -12.43 -6.96 10.95
C GLU A 389 -11.73 -6.23 9.78
N VAL A 390 -10.40 -6.28 9.70
CA VAL A 390 -9.65 -5.63 8.61
C VAL A 390 -9.95 -6.31 7.27
N LEU A 391 -10.11 -7.63 7.26
CA LEU A 391 -10.37 -8.39 6.04
C LEU A 391 -11.72 -8.04 5.39
N PRO A 392 -12.86 -7.99 6.11
CA PRO A 392 -14.11 -7.49 5.55
C PRO A 392 -14.02 -6.05 5.03
N ALA A 393 -13.35 -5.16 5.75
CA ALA A 393 -13.19 -3.77 5.33
C ALA A 393 -12.44 -3.62 4.00
N ILE A 394 -11.45 -4.48 3.73
CA ILE A 394 -10.75 -4.52 2.43
C ILE A 394 -11.73 -4.93 1.31
N ARG A 395 -12.59 -5.91 1.53
CA ARG A 395 -13.61 -6.33 0.55
C ARG A 395 -14.60 -5.22 0.22
N GLU A 396 -15.06 -4.51 1.23
CA GLU A 396 -15.97 -3.37 1.04
C GLU A 396 -15.32 -2.23 0.26
N ARG A 397 -14.03 -2.02 0.44
CA ARG A 397 -13.26 -0.99 -0.26
C ARG A 397 -13.07 -1.29 -1.75
N PHE A 398 -12.92 -2.57 -2.12
CA PHE A 398 -12.69 -3.02 -3.49
C PHE A 398 -13.76 -4.04 -3.91
N PRO A 399 -15.01 -3.59 -4.12
CA PRO A 399 -16.11 -4.47 -4.48
C PRO A 399 -15.91 -5.08 -5.88
N GLU A 400 -16.46 -6.26 -6.08
CA GLU A 400 -16.61 -6.84 -7.42
C GLU A 400 -17.61 -5.98 -8.22
N LEU A 401 -17.30 -5.77 -9.49
CA LEU A 401 -18.14 -5.01 -10.41
C LEU A 401 -19.36 -5.83 -10.87
#